data_40757891f719bbe5bbf336aadaf009ff
#
_entry.id   40757891f719bbe5bbf336aadaf009ff
#
_cell.length_a   1.000
_cell.length_b   1.000
_cell.length_c   1.000
_cell.angle_alpha   90.00
_cell.angle_beta   90.00
_cell.angle_gamma   90.00
#
_symmetry.space_group_name_H-M   'P 1'
#
loop_
_entity.id
_entity.type
_entity.pdbx_description
1 polymer ?
#
loop_
_entity_poly.entity_id
_entity_poly.type
_entity_poly.pdbx_seq_one_letter_code
_entity_poly.pdbx_strand_id
1 'polypeptide(L)'
;IEARIKEMFADIPAPVNPAERTQFMIEDNEEPIVAIASDPELTSYQVMMFHKKDVTPDSLKNDVSYWLSQYVISLVTSMQNDRLQELTQKSNPPFVYGYSYYDDYYVAPTKDAWTSVVIPKDAEGIEEAIAAMVAETKRMQQYGFTASEYERAKADFMKNIESAYNERNNTENSKYVDACLDHFISNEPMMDIETEYMLYQQIIPSLPLEAINSIVKEIIPQNNFVMTLLAPEKEGEVLPTEEELLAMYNNAMAVEVEPYVEEVFDGPIVAELPKPGKIKNEVVDEVFGTTEWTLSNGMKVIYKQTDFKEDEIRMSAYSPGGLTALPQDDPYTLQVLGNIITLGGVGEFSAID
;
A
#
# COMPACT_ATOMS: atom_id res chain seq x y z
N ILE A 1 -25.15 9.66 22.12
CA ILE A 1 -25.20 9.52 20.63
C ILE A 1 -26.35 8.61 20.25
N GLU A 2 -26.44 7.35 20.71
CA GLU A 2 -27.49 6.38 20.38
C GLU A 2 -28.93 6.91 20.55
N ALA A 3 -29.22 7.57 21.70
CA ALA A 3 -30.52 8.18 21.95
C ALA A 3 -30.86 9.24 20.89
N ARG A 4 -29.88 10.02 20.46
CA ARG A 4 -30.05 11.04 19.42
C ARG A 4 -30.33 10.42 18.05
N ILE A 5 -29.64 9.34 17.72
CA ILE A 5 -29.90 8.60 16.47
C ILE A 5 -31.31 8.06 16.45
N LYS A 6 -31.73 7.39 17.54
CA LYS A 6 -33.11 6.87 17.68
C LYS A 6 -34.17 7.97 17.57
N GLU A 7 -33.93 9.12 18.17
CA GLU A 7 -34.81 10.28 18.06
C GLU A 7 -34.91 10.82 16.64
N MET A 8 -33.76 11.00 15.97
CA MET A 8 -33.68 11.58 14.63
C MET A 8 -34.33 10.70 13.55
N PHE A 9 -34.25 9.39 13.71
CA PHE A 9 -34.72 8.43 12.71
C PHE A 9 -36.05 7.73 13.13
N ALA A 10 -36.61 8.07 14.28
CA ALA A 10 -37.84 7.45 14.80
C ALA A 10 -39.06 7.61 13.88
N ASP A 11 -39.10 8.70 13.13
CA ASP A 11 -40.23 9.03 12.25
C ASP A 11 -40.10 8.44 10.84
N ILE A 12 -39.00 7.74 10.55
CA ILE A 12 -38.85 7.06 9.27
C ILE A 12 -39.67 5.78 9.29
N PRO A 13 -40.76 5.68 8.49
CA PRO A 13 -41.61 4.50 8.52
C PRO A 13 -40.85 3.29 7.93
N ALA A 14 -41.13 2.13 8.51
CA ALA A 14 -40.64 0.90 7.91
C ALA A 14 -41.20 0.77 6.45
N PRO A 15 -40.37 0.38 5.50
CA PRO A 15 -40.81 0.25 4.11
C PRO A 15 -41.91 -0.81 3.99
N VAL A 16 -42.97 -0.49 3.25
CA VAL A 16 -44.03 -1.44 2.91
C VAL A 16 -43.70 -2.03 1.53
N ASN A 17 -43.47 -3.34 1.47
CA ASN A 17 -43.01 -4.04 0.26
C ASN A 17 -41.72 -3.41 -0.32
N PRO A 18 -40.61 -3.44 0.43
CA PRO A 18 -39.35 -2.91 -0.07
C PRO A 18 -38.96 -3.61 -1.38
N ALA A 19 -38.48 -2.85 -2.33
CA ALA A 19 -37.89 -3.44 -3.52
C ALA A 19 -36.66 -4.27 -3.11
N GLU A 20 -36.49 -5.43 -3.72
CA GLU A 20 -35.28 -6.19 -3.57
C GLU A 20 -34.08 -5.41 -4.15
N ARG A 21 -32.96 -5.42 -3.44
CA ARG A 21 -31.72 -4.81 -3.95
C ARG A 21 -31.22 -5.64 -5.13
N THR A 22 -31.29 -5.07 -6.32
CA THR A 22 -30.80 -5.75 -7.53
C THR A 22 -29.28 -5.78 -7.51
N GLN A 23 -28.70 -6.97 -7.60
CA GLN A 23 -27.27 -7.17 -7.84
C GLN A 23 -27.02 -7.33 -9.33
N PHE A 24 -26.13 -6.53 -9.88
CA PHE A 24 -25.73 -6.67 -11.28
C PHE A 24 -24.53 -7.62 -11.34
N MET A 25 -24.82 -8.87 -11.70
CA MET A 25 -23.81 -9.90 -11.78
C MET A 25 -22.86 -9.65 -12.96
N ILE A 26 -21.58 -9.73 -12.71
CA ILE A 26 -20.55 -9.73 -13.74
C ILE A 26 -20.29 -11.17 -14.16
N GLU A 27 -20.44 -11.44 -15.45
CA GLU A 27 -20.18 -12.76 -16.01
C GLU A 27 -18.68 -13.06 -16.11
N ASP A 28 -18.35 -14.34 -16.08
CA ASP A 28 -17.02 -14.81 -16.40
C ASP A 28 -16.73 -14.64 -17.90
N ASN A 29 -15.46 -14.43 -18.23
CA ASN A 29 -14.99 -14.40 -19.61
C ASN A 29 -13.90 -15.45 -19.83
N GLU A 30 -14.03 -16.24 -20.89
CA GLU A 30 -13.02 -17.20 -21.32
C GLU A 30 -11.89 -16.49 -22.09
N GLU A 31 -12.27 -15.57 -22.99
CA GLU A 31 -11.33 -14.77 -23.75
C GLU A 31 -11.02 -13.45 -23.02
N PRO A 32 -9.78 -12.96 -23.09
CA PRO A 32 -9.42 -11.66 -22.52
C PRO A 32 -10.29 -10.52 -23.05
N ILE A 33 -10.70 -9.62 -22.16
CA ILE A 33 -11.37 -8.37 -22.53
C ILE A 33 -10.35 -7.25 -22.47
N VAL A 34 -10.23 -6.47 -23.54
CA VAL A 34 -9.35 -5.30 -23.59
C VAL A 34 -10.18 -4.08 -23.96
N ALA A 35 -9.93 -2.96 -23.31
CA ALA A 35 -10.56 -1.69 -23.59
C ALA A 35 -9.56 -0.53 -23.50
N ILE A 36 -9.68 0.42 -24.42
CA ILE A 36 -8.83 1.61 -24.46
C ILE A 36 -9.73 2.84 -24.45
N ALA A 37 -9.42 3.78 -23.57
CA ALA A 37 -10.09 5.08 -23.53
C ALA A 37 -9.06 6.20 -23.40
N SER A 38 -9.36 7.32 -24.03
CA SER A 38 -8.57 8.55 -23.91
C SER A 38 -9.45 9.71 -23.48
N ASP A 39 -8.86 10.65 -22.77
CA ASP A 39 -9.53 11.86 -22.31
C ASP A 39 -8.52 13.02 -22.25
N PRO A 40 -8.88 14.23 -22.72
CA PRO A 40 -7.98 15.40 -22.69
C PRO A 40 -7.66 15.90 -21.27
N GLU A 41 -8.44 15.52 -20.26
CA GLU A 41 -8.18 15.88 -18.86
C GLU A 41 -7.18 14.92 -18.17
N LEU A 42 -6.91 13.76 -18.75
CA LEU A 42 -5.91 12.84 -18.23
C LEU A 42 -4.50 13.40 -18.45
N THR A 43 -3.65 13.24 -17.45
CA THR A 43 -2.25 13.72 -17.47
C THR A 43 -1.22 12.60 -17.57
N SER A 44 -1.64 11.35 -17.37
CA SER A 44 -0.79 10.16 -17.38
C SER A 44 -1.48 8.99 -18.05
N TYR A 45 -0.67 8.06 -18.54
CA TYR A 45 -1.15 6.75 -19.02
C TYR A 45 -1.35 5.84 -17.82
N GLN A 46 -2.39 5.02 -17.85
CA GLN A 46 -2.63 4.02 -16.84
C GLN A 46 -3.07 2.72 -17.49
N VAL A 47 -2.31 1.65 -17.26
CA VAL A 47 -2.72 0.30 -17.62
C VAL A 47 -3.19 -0.42 -16.36
N MET A 48 -4.39 -0.98 -16.42
CA MET A 48 -4.95 -1.79 -15.34
C MET A 48 -5.21 -3.21 -15.86
N MET A 49 -4.77 -4.19 -15.11
CA MET A 49 -4.92 -5.62 -15.40
C MET A 49 -5.69 -6.26 -14.26
N PHE A 50 -6.86 -6.80 -14.56
CA PHE A 50 -7.76 -7.42 -13.59
C PHE A 50 -7.86 -8.91 -13.84
N HIS A 51 -7.69 -9.68 -12.81
CA HIS A 51 -7.98 -11.11 -12.78
C HIS A 51 -9.17 -11.33 -11.84
N LYS A 52 -10.38 -11.42 -12.43
CA LYS A 52 -11.63 -11.53 -11.67
C LYS A 52 -11.78 -12.90 -11.03
N LYS A 53 -12.38 -12.91 -9.85
CA LYS A 53 -12.71 -14.10 -9.07
C LYS A 53 -14.08 -13.94 -8.43
N ASP A 54 -14.73 -15.03 -8.10
CA ASP A 54 -15.98 -14.96 -7.33
C ASP A 54 -15.71 -14.41 -5.93
N VAL A 55 -16.62 -13.55 -5.47
CA VAL A 55 -16.59 -13.04 -4.10
C VAL A 55 -16.76 -14.17 -3.09
N THR A 56 -16.16 -14.02 -1.93
CA THR A 56 -16.39 -14.96 -0.83
C THR A 56 -17.84 -14.88 -0.38
N PRO A 57 -18.59 -16.00 -0.35
CA PRO A 57 -19.97 -16.00 0.12
C PRO A 57 -20.08 -15.43 1.55
N ASP A 58 -21.10 -14.61 1.78
CA ASP A 58 -21.33 -13.97 3.10
C ASP A 58 -21.39 -14.99 4.26
N SER A 59 -21.90 -16.19 3.98
CA SER A 59 -21.96 -17.26 4.98
C SER A 59 -20.58 -17.73 5.49
N LEU A 60 -19.51 -17.46 4.75
CA LEU A 60 -18.14 -17.82 5.09
C LEU A 60 -17.33 -16.66 5.69
N LYS A 61 -17.82 -15.43 5.57
CA LYS A 61 -17.09 -14.25 6.07
C LYS A 61 -16.91 -14.22 7.59
N ASN A 62 -17.78 -14.88 8.34
CA ASN A 62 -17.67 -14.97 9.80
C ASN A 62 -16.75 -16.12 10.29
N ASP A 63 -16.09 -16.83 9.39
CA ASP A 63 -15.17 -17.90 9.76
C ASP A 63 -13.74 -17.36 9.97
N VAL A 64 -13.00 -17.98 10.89
CA VAL A 64 -11.58 -17.64 11.11
C VAL A 64 -10.75 -17.82 9.83
N SER A 65 -11.13 -18.73 8.94
CA SER A 65 -10.47 -18.94 7.65
C SER A 65 -10.58 -17.71 6.73
N TYR A 66 -11.73 -17.02 6.73
CA TYR A 66 -11.88 -15.78 5.98
C TYR A 66 -10.95 -14.69 6.54
N TRP A 67 -11.00 -14.46 7.85
CA TRP A 67 -10.14 -13.49 8.51
C TRP A 67 -8.65 -13.79 8.26
N LEU A 68 -8.24 -15.06 8.33
CA LEU A 68 -6.87 -15.46 8.01
C LEU A 68 -6.52 -15.22 6.53
N SER A 69 -7.47 -15.42 5.61
CA SER A 69 -7.25 -15.13 4.20
C SER A 69 -7.00 -13.65 3.93
N GLN A 70 -7.71 -12.75 4.63
CA GLN A 70 -7.47 -11.30 4.55
C GLN A 70 -6.06 -10.93 5.01
N TYR A 71 -5.59 -11.55 6.10
CA TYR A 71 -4.20 -11.39 6.54
C TYR A 71 -3.19 -11.83 5.47
N VAL A 72 -3.39 -13.00 4.87
CA VAL A 72 -2.49 -13.51 3.82
C VAL A 72 -2.51 -12.60 2.59
N ILE A 73 -3.69 -12.15 2.16
CA ILE A 73 -3.84 -11.21 1.05
C ILE A 73 -3.08 -9.89 1.34
N SER A 74 -3.21 -9.36 2.55
CA SER A 74 -2.50 -8.16 2.98
C SER A 74 -0.98 -8.32 2.88
N LEU A 75 -0.43 -9.44 3.39
CA LEU A 75 1.01 -9.73 3.29
C LEU A 75 1.48 -9.89 1.84
N VAL A 76 0.74 -10.68 1.04
CA VAL A 76 1.07 -10.90 -0.38
C VAL A 76 1.08 -9.59 -1.15
N THR A 77 0.08 -8.75 -0.91
CA THR A 77 -0.02 -7.42 -1.53
C THR A 77 1.14 -6.52 -1.11
N SER A 78 1.49 -6.50 0.18
CA SER A 78 2.62 -5.71 0.70
C SER A 78 3.94 -6.15 0.05
N MET A 79 4.29 -7.42 0.14
CA MET A 79 5.53 -7.96 -0.42
C MET A 79 5.64 -7.77 -1.95
N GLN A 80 4.51 -7.92 -2.67
CA GLN A 80 4.48 -7.65 -4.11
C GLN A 80 4.74 -6.17 -4.41
N ASN A 81 4.13 -5.27 -3.64
CA ASN A 81 4.30 -3.84 -3.83
C ASN A 81 5.72 -3.36 -3.46
N ASP A 82 6.37 -3.99 -2.49
CA ASP A 82 7.78 -3.72 -2.17
C ASP A 82 8.67 -4.02 -3.39
N ARG A 83 8.49 -5.18 -4.05
CA ARG A 83 9.22 -5.51 -5.30
C ARG A 83 8.93 -4.53 -6.43
N LEU A 84 7.69 -4.09 -6.58
CA LEU A 84 7.32 -3.09 -7.58
C LEU A 84 7.95 -1.73 -7.27
N GLN A 85 8.04 -1.37 -6.00
CA GLN A 85 8.70 -0.15 -5.55
C GLN A 85 10.20 -0.18 -5.86
N GLU A 86 10.89 -1.31 -5.68
CA GLU A 86 12.30 -1.48 -6.05
C GLU A 86 12.54 -1.18 -7.54
N LEU A 87 11.62 -1.58 -8.43
CA LEU A 87 11.74 -1.30 -9.85
C LEU A 87 11.73 0.20 -10.16
N THR A 88 11.01 1.00 -9.36
CA THR A 88 10.96 2.46 -9.54
C THR A 88 12.26 3.16 -9.16
N GLN A 89 13.11 2.52 -8.37
CA GLN A 89 14.38 3.08 -7.90
C GLN A 89 15.57 2.74 -8.82
N LYS A 90 15.36 1.92 -9.85
CA LYS A 90 16.40 1.64 -10.85
C LYS A 90 16.77 2.90 -11.62
N SER A 91 17.98 2.97 -12.10
CA SER A 91 18.47 4.10 -12.91
C SER A 91 17.65 4.33 -14.19
N ASN A 92 17.04 3.29 -14.74
CA ASN A 92 16.03 3.35 -15.79
C ASN A 92 14.81 2.53 -15.36
N PRO A 93 13.90 3.09 -14.58
CA PRO A 93 12.73 2.36 -14.11
C PRO A 93 11.80 2.03 -15.29
N PRO A 94 11.15 0.85 -15.31
CA PRO A 94 10.26 0.47 -16.40
C PRO A 94 8.95 1.24 -16.43
N PHE A 95 8.58 1.87 -15.34
CA PHE A 95 7.36 2.68 -15.17
C PHE A 95 7.59 3.78 -14.14
N VAL A 96 6.73 4.77 -14.09
CA VAL A 96 6.75 5.83 -13.08
C VAL A 96 6.29 5.30 -11.72
N TYR A 97 5.23 4.49 -11.74
CA TYR A 97 4.65 3.87 -10.56
C TYR A 97 3.91 2.59 -10.93
N GLY A 98 3.97 1.60 -10.05
CA GLY A 98 3.24 0.35 -10.21
C GLY A 98 2.82 -0.21 -8.86
N TYR A 99 1.63 -0.78 -8.78
CA TYR A 99 1.11 -1.44 -7.58
C TYR A 99 0.09 -2.52 -7.92
N SER A 100 -0.12 -3.42 -6.98
CA SER A 100 -1.16 -4.44 -7.05
C SER A 100 -1.98 -4.45 -5.77
N TYR A 101 -3.23 -4.88 -5.87
CA TYR A 101 -4.12 -5.07 -4.73
C TYR A 101 -5.17 -6.14 -5.04
N TYR A 102 -5.80 -6.65 -4.01
CA TYR A 102 -6.94 -7.56 -4.12
C TYR A 102 -8.11 -6.91 -3.39
N ASP A 103 -9.19 -6.67 -4.12
CA ASP A 103 -10.38 -5.99 -3.61
C ASP A 103 -11.56 -6.28 -4.56
N ASP A 104 -12.72 -5.67 -4.28
CA ASP A 104 -13.86 -5.66 -5.20
C ASP A 104 -13.42 -5.28 -6.63
N TYR A 105 -13.95 -6.00 -7.59
CA TYR A 105 -13.71 -5.65 -8.99
C TYR A 105 -14.26 -4.25 -9.29
N TYR A 106 -13.43 -3.40 -9.86
CA TYR A 106 -13.68 -1.97 -10.08
C TYR A 106 -15.07 -1.63 -10.65
N VAL A 107 -15.64 -2.51 -11.48
CA VAL A 107 -16.92 -2.27 -12.17
C VAL A 107 -18.11 -2.61 -11.27
N ALA A 108 -18.02 -3.67 -10.48
CA ALA A 108 -19.11 -4.09 -9.60
C ALA A 108 -18.62 -5.03 -8.49
N PRO A 109 -19.13 -4.88 -7.26
CA PRO A 109 -18.75 -5.68 -6.10
C PRO A 109 -19.33 -7.11 -6.10
N THR A 110 -19.75 -7.62 -7.26
CA THR A 110 -20.21 -9.01 -7.46
C THR A 110 -19.08 -9.94 -7.90
N LYS A 111 -17.89 -9.39 -8.07
CA LYS A 111 -16.63 -10.09 -8.26
C LYS A 111 -15.54 -9.41 -7.43
N ASP A 112 -14.60 -10.19 -6.96
CA ASP A 112 -13.30 -9.71 -6.50
C ASP A 112 -12.32 -9.71 -7.68
N ALA A 113 -11.21 -8.99 -7.55
CA ALA A 113 -10.13 -9.05 -8.51
C ALA A 113 -8.77 -8.87 -7.87
N TRP A 114 -7.78 -9.65 -8.34
CA TRP A 114 -6.40 -9.21 -8.27
C TRP A 114 -6.19 -8.16 -9.35
N THR A 115 -5.88 -6.95 -8.93
CA THR A 115 -5.70 -5.81 -9.82
C THR A 115 -4.24 -5.39 -9.79
N SER A 116 -3.63 -5.28 -10.97
CA SER A 116 -2.29 -4.73 -11.16
C SER A 116 -2.39 -3.44 -11.97
N VAL A 117 -1.80 -2.38 -11.48
CA VAL A 117 -1.83 -1.04 -12.10
C VAL A 117 -0.41 -0.58 -12.37
N VAL A 118 -0.15 -0.12 -13.58
CA VAL A 118 1.10 0.55 -13.93
C VAL A 118 0.85 1.89 -14.60
N ILE A 119 1.72 2.83 -14.29
CA ILE A 119 1.76 4.17 -14.88
C ILE A 119 3.01 4.25 -15.76
N PRO A 120 2.89 4.02 -17.08
CA PRO A 120 3.99 4.19 -18.03
C PRO A 120 4.52 5.63 -18.04
N LYS A 121 5.76 5.83 -18.46
CA LYS A 121 6.35 7.17 -18.60
C LYS A 121 5.69 7.99 -19.71
N ASP A 122 5.41 7.31 -20.81
CA ASP A 122 4.80 7.83 -22.04
C ASP A 122 4.16 6.68 -22.84
N ALA A 123 3.64 6.96 -24.02
CA ALA A 123 3.02 5.96 -24.88
C ALA A 123 4.02 4.87 -25.34
N GLU A 124 5.28 5.24 -25.59
CA GLU A 124 6.32 4.30 -26.02
C GLU A 124 6.73 3.33 -24.89
N GLY A 125 6.58 3.77 -23.63
CA GLY A 125 6.87 2.98 -22.43
C GLY A 125 5.78 1.99 -22.01
N ILE A 126 4.63 1.94 -22.69
CA ILE A 126 3.50 1.06 -22.30
C ILE A 126 3.92 -0.42 -22.31
N GLU A 127 4.60 -0.89 -23.36
CA GLU A 127 5.04 -2.27 -23.48
C GLU A 127 6.04 -2.66 -22.37
N GLU A 128 7.02 -1.80 -22.09
CA GLU A 128 8.01 -2.04 -21.02
C GLU A 128 7.34 -2.10 -19.65
N ALA A 129 6.39 -1.21 -19.38
CA ALA A 129 5.66 -1.17 -18.13
C ALA A 129 4.80 -2.43 -17.91
N ILE A 130 4.08 -2.87 -18.94
CA ILE A 130 3.31 -4.12 -18.91
C ILE A 130 4.25 -5.31 -18.69
N ALA A 131 5.35 -5.38 -19.42
CA ALA A 131 6.30 -6.48 -19.32
C ALA A 131 6.91 -6.59 -17.90
N ALA A 132 7.26 -5.48 -17.30
CA ALA A 132 7.81 -5.47 -15.94
C ALA A 132 6.77 -5.90 -14.89
N MET A 133 5.54 -5.40 -14.96
CA MET A 133 4.45 -5.79 -14.04
C MET A 133 4.12 -7.28 -14.19
N VAL A 134 4.01 -7.77 -15.41
CA VAL A 134 3.74 -9.18 -15.69
C VAL A 134 4.87 -10.06 -15.18
N ALA A 135 6.13 -9.64 -15.36
CA ALA A 135 7.28 -10.39 -14.88
C ALA A 135 7.28 -10.54 -13.34
N GLU A 136 7.01 -9.46 -12.59
CA GLU A 136 6.93 -9.55 -11.12
C GLU A 136 5.73 -10.38 -10.64
N THR A 137 4.58 -10.23 -11.29
CA THR A 137 3.40 -11.05 -10.99
C THR A 137 3.67 -12.54 -11.23
N LYS A 138 4.29 -12.90 -12.36
CA LYS A 138 4.72 -14.28 -12.67
C LYS A 138 5.75 -14.80 -11.66
N ARG A 139 6.74 -13.96 -11.31
CA ARG A 139 7.78 -14.32 -10.35
C ARG A 139 7.16 -14.66 -8.99
N MET A 140 6.24 -13.83 -8.52
CA MET A 140 5.46 -14.08 -7.33
C MET A 140 4.70 -15.42 -7.41
N GLN A 141 3.96 -15.67 -8.50
CA GLN A 141 3.18 -16.91 -8.66
C GLN A 141 4.05 -18.17 -8.78
N GLN A 142 5.18 -18.09 -9.50
CA GLN A 142 6.02 -19.27 -9.75
C GLN A 142 6.92 -19.63 -8.58
N TYR A 143 7.51 -18.64 -7.94
CA TYR A 143 8.56 -18.84 -6.93
C TYR A 143 8.13 -18.44 -5.51
N GLY A 144 7.05 -17.66 -5.38
CA GLY A 144 6.61 -17.11 -4.08
C GLY A 144 7.53 -15.99 -3.59
N PHE A 145 7.52 -15.81 -2.29
CA PHE A 145 8.34 -14.85 -1.57
C PHE A 145 9.46 -15.52 -0.79
N THR A 146 10.50 -14.77 -0.46
CA THR A 146 11.63 -15.22 0.35
C THR A 146 11.28 -15.18 1.85
N ALA A 147 12.10 -15.84 2.67
CA ALA A 147 11.90 -15.82 4.11
C ALA A 147 12.12 -14.42 4.71
N SER A 148 13.05 -13.63 4.17
CA SER A 148 13.31 -12.26 4.62
C SER A 148 12.15 -11.32 4.31
N GLU A 149 11.59 -11.35 3.09
CA GLU A 149 10.38 -10.59 2.73
C GLU A 149 9.22 -10.91 3.68
N TYR A 150 8.99 -12.20 3.91
CA TYR A 150 7.91 -12.65 4.78
C TYR A 150 8.09 -12.19 6.23
N GLU A 151 9.30 -12.34 6.80
CA GLU A 151 9.54 -11.92 8.19
C GLU A 151 9.44 -10.40 8.36
N ARG A 152 9.86 -9.58 7.38
CA ARG A 152 9.64 -8.13 7.40
C ARG A 152 8.17 -7.78 7.34
N ALA A 153 7.45 -8.25 6.34
CA ALA A 153 6.03 -7.97 6.17
C ALA A 153 5.20 -8.41 7.41
N LYS A 154 5.55 -9.57 7.98
CA LYS A 154 4.95 -10.06 9.21
C LYS A 154 5.24 -9.17 10.41
N ALA A 155 6.49 -8.69 10.56
CA ALA A 155 6.88 -7.81 11.64
C ALA A 155 6.16 -6.45 11.54
N ASP A 156 6.07 -5.87 10.34
CA ASP A 156 5.37 -4.61 10.10
C ASP A 156 3.87 -4.74 10.34
N PHE A 157 3.26 -5.83 9.88
CA PHE A 157 1.86 -6.11 10.15
C PHE A 157 1.58 -6.19 11.67
N MET A 158 2.39 -6.99 12.39
CA MET A 158 2.23 -7.15 13.84
C MET A 158 2.43 -5.83 14.60
N LYS A 159 3.39 -5.02 14.18
CA LYS A 159 3.62 -3.68 14.77
C LYS A 159 2.41 -2.76 14.55
N ASN A 160 1.81 -2.79 13.35
CA ASN A 160 0.64 -1.98 13.05
C ASN A 160 -0.57 -2.39 13.90
N ILE A 161 -0.81 -3.70 14.07
CA ILE A 161 -1.89 -4.21 14.94
C ILE A 161 -1.62 -3.90 16.42
N GLU A 162 -0.37 -4.04 16.88
CA GLU A 162 0.01 -3.67 18.25
C GLU A 162 -0.22 -2.18 18.51
N SER A 163 0.16 -1.31 17.55
CA SER A 163 -0.10 0.13 17.64
C SER A 163 -1.61 0.43 17.68
N ALA A 164 -2.41 -0.21 16.83
CA ALA A 164 -3.85 -0.06 16.85
C ALA A 164 -4.47 -0.51 18.20
N TYR A 165 -3.97 -1.60 18.78
CA TYR A 165 -4.38 -2.08 20.09
C TYR A 165 -4.01 -1.08 21.20
N ASN A 166 -2.79 -0.54 21.21
CA ASN A 166 -2.34 0.43 22.18
C ASN A 166 -3.14 1.72 22.12
N GLU A 167 -3.47 2.18 20.90
CA GLU A 167 -4.24 3.40 20.65
C GLU A 167 -5.76 3.22 20.68
N ARG A 168 -6.29 2.05 21.02
CA ARG A 168 -7.74 1.73 20.94
C ARG A 168 -8.67 2.69 21.65
N ASN A 169 -8.19 3.34 22.73
CA ASN A 169 -8.96 4.35 23.46
C ASN A 169 -8.94 5.73 22.78
N ASN A 170 -8.07 5.94 21.82
CA ASN A 170 -7.88 7.19 21.07
C ASN A 170 -8.24 7.03 19.58
N THR A 171 -8.84 5.90 19.21
CA THR A 171 -9.25 5.63 17.81
C THR A 171 -10.29 6.66 17.36
N GLU A 172 -10.07 7.22 16.17
CA GLU A 172 -10.99 8.19 15.57
C GLU A 172 -12.35 7.56 15.26
N ASN A 173 -13.42 8.34 15.48
CA ASN A 173 -14.78 7.87 15.22
C ASN A 173 -15.03 7.47 13.75
N SER A 174 -14.31 8.06 12.80
CA SER A 174 -14.39 7.69 11.38
C SER A 174 -14.13 6.21 11.15
N LYS A 175 -13.10 5.65 11.77
CA LYS A 175 -12.78 4.22 11.63
C LYS A 175 -13.91 3.30 12.08
N TYR A 176 -14.63 3.66 13.16
CA TYR A 176 -15.80 2.90 13.59
C TYR A 176 -16.99 3.07 12.65
N VAL A 177 -17.14 4.25 12.04
CA VAL A 177 -18.19 4.49 11.04
C VAL A 177 -17.92 3.66 9.80
N ASP A 178 -16.66 3.64 9.30
CA ASP A 178 -16.26 2.87 8.14
C ASP A 178 -16.50 1.37 8.39
N ALA A 179 -16.05 0.81 9.52
CA ALA A 179 -16.31 -0.58 9.88
C ALA A 179 -17.81 -0.92 9.96
N CYS A 180 -18.64 0.01 10.49
CA CYS A 180 -20.09 -0.19 10.51
C CYS A 180 -20.70 -0.16 9.11
N LEU A 181 -20.19 0.69 8.20
CA LEU A 181 -20.65 0.76 6.81
C LEU A 181 -20.25 -0.51 6.04
N ASP A 182 -19.01 -0.96 6.18
CA ASP A 182 -18.52 -2.17 5.54
C ASP A 182 -19.31 -3.40 5.99
N HIS A 183 -19.59 -3.49 7.31
CA HIS A 183 -20.44 -4.54 7.83
C HIS A 183 -21.86 -4.48 7.27
N PHE A 184 -22.46 -3.28 7.21
CA PHE A 184 -23.86 -3.11 6.75
C PHE A 184 -24.00 -3.32 5.23
N ILE A 185 -23.03 -2.89 4.43
CA ILE A 185 -23.10 -2.92 2.98
C ILE A 185 -22.63 -4.27 2.43
N SER A 186 -21.53 -4.80 2.98
CA SER A 186 -20.77 -5.94 2.42
C SER A 186 -20.69 -7.14 3.34
N ASN A 187 -21.40 -7.12 4.50
CA ASN A 187 -21.34 -8.16 5.52
C ASN A 187 -19.92 -8.48 6.05
N GLU A 188 -19.01 -7.48 5.98
CA GLU A 188 -17.67 -7.66 6.53
C GLU A 188 -17.73 -7.89 8.04
N PRO A 189 -16.94 -8.82 8.59
CA PRO A 189 -16.96 -9.11 10.01
C PRO A 189 -16.47 -7.90 10.83
N MET A 190 -17.19 -7.58 11.89
CA MET A 190 -16.75 -6.59 12.87
C MET A 190 -16.14 -7.33 14.06
N MET A 191 -14.85 -7.14 14.27
CA MET A 191 -14.13 -7.67 15.42
C MET A 191 -13.59 -6.49 16.24
N ASP A 192 -13.62 -6.61 17.57
CA ASP A 192 -12.95 -5.64 18.43
C ASP A 192 -11.43 -5.85 18.36
N ILE A 193 -10.69 -4.77 18.51
CA ILE A 193 -9.23 -4.79 18.34
C ILE A 193 -8.53 -5.67 19.38
N GLU A 194 -9.10 -5.84 20.58
CA GLU A 194 -8.59 -6.73 21.63
C GLU A 194 -8.61 -8.19 21.17
N THR A 195 -9.73 -8.61 20.61
CA THR A 195 -9.91 -9.96 20.07
C THR A 195 -9.04 -10.18 18.84
N GLU A 196 -8.99 -9.21 17.94
CA GLU A 196 -8.18 -9.25 16.72
C GLU A 196 -6.68 -9.36 17.04
N TYR A 197 -6.16 -8.52 17.92
CA TYR A 197 -4.77 -8.55 18.37
C TYR A 197 -4.40 -9.89 19.02
N MET A 198 -5.28 -10.41 19.90
CA MET A 198 -5.07 -11.72 20.53
C MET A 198 -5.00 -12.87 19.52
N LEU A 199 -5.88 -12.88 18.51
CA LEU A 199 -5.90 -13.88 17.47
C LEU A 199 -4.63 -13.84 16.61
N TYR A 200 -4.21 -12.64 16.20
CA TYR A 200 -2.98 -12.47 15.43
C TYR A 200 -1.76 -12.95 16.21
N GLN A 201 -1.65 -12.60 17.50
CA GLN A 201 -0.56 -13.08 18.36
C GLN A 201 -0.51 -14.62 18.48
N GLN A 202 -1.65 -15.30 18.42
CA GLN A 202 -1.71 -16.76 18.53
C GLN A 202 -1.41 -17.47 17.19
N ILE A 203 -1.89 -16.92 16.09
CA ILE A 203 -1.89 -17.61 14.79
C ILE A 203 -0.65 -17.28 13.97
N ILE A 204 -0.30 -16.00 13.87
CA ILE A 204 0.76 -15.53 12.97
C ILE A 204 2.13 -16.17 13.25
N PRO A 205 2.61 -16.32 14.51
CA PRO A 205 3.92 -16.92 14.76
C PRO A 205 4.04 -18.37 14.26
N SER A 206 2.92 -19.06 14.11
CA SER A 206 2.89 -20.46 13.67
C SER A 206 2.64 -20.64 12.17
N LEU A 207 2.36 -19.55 11.44
CA LEU A 207 2.07 -19.63 10.00
C LEU A 207 3.38 -19.69 9.20
N PRO A 208 3.65 -20.81 8.50
CA PRO A 208 4.90 -20.96 7.76
C PRO A 208 4.83 -20.26 6.40
N LEU A 209 5.97 -19.83 5.89
CA LEU A 209 6.11 -19.22 4.55
C LEU A 209 5.54 -20.11 3.44
N GLU A 210 5.70 -21.42 3.57
CA GLU A 210 5.19 -22.39 2.59
C GLU A 210 3.67 -22.34 2.43
N ALA A 211 2.94 -22.02 3.51
CA ALA A 211 1.49 -21.85 3.45
C ALA A 211 1.14 -20.56 2.67
N ILE A 212 1.86 -19.46 2.91
CA ILE A 212 1.71 -18.21 2.14
C ILE A 212 1.99 -18.46 0.66
N ASN A 213 3.13 -19.07 0.34
CA ASN A 213 3.53 -19.34 -1.03
C ASN A 213 2.62 -20.32 -1.75
N SER A 214 1.89 -21.16 -1.03
CA SER A 214 0.86 -22.04 -1.64
C SER A 214 -0.38 -21.24 -2.05
N ILE A 215 -0.81 -20.28 -1.23
CA ILE A 215 -1.96 -19.40 -1.54
C ILE A 215 -1.64 -18.47 -2.71
N VAL A 216 -0.42 -17.94 -2.76
CA VAL A 216 0.04 -17.05 -3.85
C VAL A 216 -0.14 -17.67 -5.22
N LYS A 217 0.04 -18.97 -5.36
CA LYS A 217 -0.14 -19.68 -6.65
C LYS A 217 -1.57 -19.69 -7.14
N GLU A 218 -2.54 -19.56 -6.24
CA GLU A 218 -3.97 -19.67 -6.50
C GLU A 218 -4.71 -18.33 -6.42
N ILE A 219 -4.03 -17.26 -5.93
CA ILE A 219 -4.67 -15.96 -5.71
C ILE A 219 -5.08 -15.28 -7.02
N ILE A 220 -4.35 -15.55 -8.11
CA ILE A 220 -4.61 -14.99 -9.44
C ILE A 220 -5.10 -16.11 -10.36
N PRO A 221 -6.38 -16.10 -10.78
CA PRO A 221 -6.91 -17.09 -11.69
C PRO A 221 -6.33 -16.96 -13.10
N GLN A 222 -6.34 -18.05 -13.86
CA GLN A 222 -5.81 -18.10 -15.23
C GLN A 222 -6.79 -17.57 -16.28
N ASN A 223 -8.07 -17.47 -15.95
CA ASN A 223 -9.16 -16.95 -16.75
C ASN A 223 -9.70 -15.63 -16.17
N ASN A 224 -10.77 -15.12 -16.74
CA ASN A 224 -11.44 -13.90 -16.28
C ASN A 224 -10.54 -12.65 -16.33
N PHE A 225 -9.66 -12.58 -17.32
CA PHE A 225 -8.73 -11.48 -17.50
C PHE A 225 -9.38 -10.30 -18.21
N VAL A 226 -9.18 -9.12 -17.65
CA VAL A 226 -9.59 -7.84 -18.27
C VAL A 226 -8.40 -6.89 -18.20
N MET A 227 -8.14 -6.15 -19.27
CA MET A 227 -7.09 -5.14 -19.32
C MET A 227 -7.65 -3.83 -19.87
N THR A 228 -7.28 -2.72 -19.25
CA THR A 228 -7.66 -1.39 -19.72
C THR A 228 -6.44 -0.49 -19.87
N LEU A 229 -6.48 0.37 -20.87
CA LEU A 229 -5.56 1.48 -21.04
C LEU A 229 -6.35 2.79 -20.99
N LEU A 230 -6.04 3.64 -20.02
CA LEU A 230 -6.47 5.02 -19.98
C LEU A 230 -5.29 5.90 -20.41
N ALA A 231 -5.54 6.84 -21.32
CA ALA A 231 -4.49 7.66 -21.91
C ALA A 231 -4.91 9.12 -22.05
N PRO A 232 -3.97 10.08 -21.93
CA PRO A 232 -4.25 11.47 -22.29
C PRO A 232 -4.43 11.60 -23.80
N GLU A 233 -5.29 12.53 -24.24
CA GLU A 233 -5.35 12.90 -25.67
C GLU A 233 -4.22 13.88 -25.99
N LYS A 234 -3.30 13.47 -26.85
CA LYS A 234 -2.20 14.30 -27.32
C LYS A 234 -2.15 14.34 -28.84
N GLU A 235 -2.02 15.52 -29.41
CA GLU A 235 -1.95 15.71 -30.85
C GLU A 235 -0.75 14.98 -31.46
N GLY A 236 -1.04 14.13 -32.45
CA GLY A 236 0.00 13.37 -33.19
C GLY A 236 0.48 12.09 -32.50
N GLU A 237 -0.03 11.77 -31.35
CA GLU A 237 0.28 10.51 -30.66
C GLU A 237 -0.65 9.38 -31.15
N VAL A 238 -0.09 8.20 -31.34
CA VAL A 238 -0.81 7.00 -31.75
C VAL A 238 -0.79 6.01 -30.59
N LEU A 239 -1.96 5.72 -30.03
CA LEU A 239 -2.09 4.67 -29.02
C LEU A 239 -2.11 3.29 -29.66
N PRO A 240 -1.69 2.23 -28.93
CA PRO A 240 -1.85 0.86 -29.42
C PRO A 240 -3.32 0.52 -29.63
N THR A 241 -3.61 -0.40 -30.51
CA THR A 241 -4.93 -1.04 -30.62
C THR A 241 -5.14 -2.05 -29.47
N GLU A 242 -6.37 -2.50 -29.31
CA GLU A 242 -6.72 -3.54 -28.32
C GLU A 242 -5.95 -4.83 -28.58
N GLU A 243 -5.80 -5.22 -29.88
CA GLU A 243 -5.03 -6.39 -30.28
C GLU A 243 -3.52 -6.23 -29.98
N GLU A 244 -2.97 -5.04 -30.23
CA GLU A 244 -1.56 -4.77 -29.92
C GLU A 244 -1.34 -4.76 -28.39
N LEU A 245 -2.25 -4.16 -27.61
CA LEU A 245 -2.15 -4.15 -26.16
C LEU A 245 -2.22 -5.57 -25.58
N LEU A 246 -3.13 -6.41 -26.10
CA LEU A 246 -3.19 -7.82 -25.72
C LEU A 246 -1.93 -8.60 -26.14
N ALA A 247 -1.37 -8.28 -27.31
CA ALA A 247 -0.14 -8.90 -27.77
C ALA A 247 1.05 -8.56 -26.86
N MET A 248 1.17 -7.32 -26.38
CA MET A 248 2.20 -6.91 -25.40
C MET A 248 2.09 -7.76 -24.12
N TYR A 249 0.88 -7.92 -23.58
CA TYR A 249 0.64 -8.77 -22.42
C TYR A 249 1.01 -10.24 -22.67
N ASN A 250 0.57 -10.82 -23.80
CA ASN A 250 0.86 -12.20 -24.14
C ASN A 250 2.36 -12.44 -24.37
N ASN A 251 3.06 -11.51 -24.99
CA ASN A 251 4.50 -11.56 -25.15
C ASN A 251 5.20 -11.55 -23.78
N ALA A 252 4.78 -10.67 -22.88
CA ALA A 252 5.31 -10.62 -21.50
C ALA A 252 5.05 -11.94 -20.75
N MET A 253 3.85 -12.50 -20.88
CA MET A 253 3.51 -13.81 -20.29
C MET A 253 4.36 -14.97 -20.85
N ALA A 254 4.82 -14.89 -22.09
CA ALA A 254 5.66 -15.90 -22.71
C ALA A 254 7.13 -15.87 -22.23
N VAL A 255 7.60 -14.73 -21.69
CA VAL A 255 9.00 -14.60 -21.21
C VAL A 255 9.19 -15.42 -19.93
N GLU A 256 10.24 -16.21 -19.85
CA GLU A 256 10.63 -16.89 -18.60
C GLU A 256 11.16 -15.86 -17.59
N VAL A 257 10.85 -16.08 -16.31
CA VAL A 257 11.31 -15.21 -15.20
C VAL A 257 12.20 -16.01 -14.26
N GLU A 258 13.22 -15.36 -13.73
CA GLU A 258 14.09 -15.92 -12.71
C GLU A 258 13.51 -15.68 -11.31
N PRO A 259 13.86 -16.49 -10.29
CA PRO A 259 13.50 -16.21 -8.91
C PRO A 259 13.97 -14.83 -8.47
N TYR A 260 13.21 -14.21 -7.57
CA TYR A 260 13.62 -12.96 -6.94
C TYR A 260 14.88 -13.17 -6.09
N VAL A 261 15.85 -12.29 -6.27
CA VAL A 261 17.08 -12.27 -5.48
C VAL A 261 17.15 -10.93 -4.76
N GLU A 262 17.11 -10.99 -3.46
CA GLU A 262 17.17 -9.82 -2.59
C GLU A 262 18.63 -9.41 -2.36
N GLU A 263 18.93 -8.14 -2.50
CA GLU A 263 20.18 -7.56 -2.02
C GLU A 263 19.96 -7.12 -0.57
N VAL A 264 20.47 -7.91 0.38
CA VAL A 264 20.33 -7.62 1.81
C VAL A 264 21.63 -7.00 2.31
N PHE A 265 21.54 -5.81 2.87
CA PHE A 265 22.61 -5.21 3.65
C PHE A 265 22.37 -5.47 5.16
N ASP A 266 23.26 -6.23 5.78
CA ASP A 266 23.17 -6.62 7.20
C ASP A 266 24.18 -5.82 8.06
N GLY A 267 24.13 -4.51 7.96
CA GLY A 267 25.00 -3.60 8.71
C GLY A 267 24.21 -2.65 9.61
N PRO A 268 24.87 -1.92 10.50
CA PRO A 268 24.21 -0.86 11.26
C PRO A 268 24.00 0.37 10.38
N ILE A 269 22.82 1.02 10.48
CA ILE A 269 22.51 2.27 9.76
C ILE A 269 23.59 3.34 9.98
N VAL A 270 24.15 3.40 11.18
CA VAL A 270 25.27 4.28 11.52
C VAL A 270 26.47 3.43 11.90
N ALA A 271 27.44 3.31 10.97
CA ALA A 271 28.62 2.46 11.15
C ALA A 271 29.44 2.84 12.39
N GLU A 272 29.60 4.14 12.64
CA GLU A 272 30.29 4.66 13.84
C GLU A 272 29.36 5.62 14.59
N LEU A 273 28.90 5.20 15.76
CA LEU A 273 28.06 6.06 16.59
C LEU A 273 28.86 7.31 17.01
N PRO A 274 28.29 8.51 16.84
CA PRO A 274 28.96 9.73 17.30
C PRO A 274 29.12 9.73 18.82
N LYS A 275 30.15 10.40 19.31
CA LYS A 275 30.33 10.54 20.75
C LYS A 275 29.14 11.26 21.38
N PRO A 276 28.54 10.72 22.44
CA PRO A 276 27.40 11.34 23.10
C PRO A 276 27.69 12.78 23.51
N GLY A 277 26.80 13.69 23.21
CA GLY A 277 26.82 15.04 23.75
C GLY A 277 26.48 15.04 25.25
N LYS A 278 26.78 16.16 25.91
CA LYS A 278 26.39 16.39 27.30
C LYS A 278 25.38 17.52 27.37
N ILE A 279 24.42 17.41 28.26
CA ILE A 279 23.52 18.51 28.61
C ILE A 279 24.34 19.47 29.48
N LYS A 280 24.46 20.74 29.01
CA LYS A 280 25.14 21.82 29.75
C LYS A 280 24.16 22.65 30.59
N ASN A 281 22.94 22.78 30.12
CA ASN A 281 21.90 23.55 30.78
C ASN A 281 20.53 22.92 30.52
N GLU A 282 19.69 22.99 31.54
CA GLU A 282 18.28 22.55 31.46
C GLU A 282 17.38 23.65 32.00
N VAL A 283 16.32 23.96 31.26
CA VAL A 283 15.32 24.95 31.63
C VAL A 283 13.95 24.30 31.45
N VAL A 284 13.15 24.35 32.50
CA VAL A 284 11.74 23.88 32.45
C VAL A 284 10.84 25.10 32.25
N ASP A 285 9.98 25.03 31.24
CA ASP A 285 8.89 26.01 31.03
C ASP A 285 7.57 25.40 31.51
N GLU A 286 7.12 25.86 32.68
CA GLU A 286 5.89 25.38 33.29
C GLU A 286 4.62 25.79 32.52
N VAL A 287 4.66 26.91 31.74
CA VAL A 287 3.52 27.39 30.98
C VAL A 287 3.19 26.47 29.81
N PHE A 288 4.23 26.04 29.07
CA PHE A 288 4.07 25.14 27.93
C PHE A 288 4.27 23.68 28.31
N GLY A 289 4.74 23.39 29.53
CA GLY A 289 5.06 22.04 29.98
C GLY A 289 6.21 21.43 29.16
N THR A 290 7.19 22.23 28.76
CA THR A 290 8.35 21.82 27.96
C THR A 290 9.62 21.87 28.76
N THR A 291 10.61 21.06 28.38
CA THR A 291 11.97 21.14 28.90
C THR A 291 12.93 21.47 27.74
N GLU A 292 13.71 22.52 27.91
CA GLU A 292 14.77 22.92 26.98
C GLU A 292 16.14 22.44 27.53
N TRP A 293 16.86 21.66 26.71
CA TRP A 293 18.27 21.32 26.96
C TRP A 293 19.16 22.12 26.02
N THR A 294 20.24 22.66 26.55
CA THR A 294 21.38 23.16 25.78
C THR A 294 22.49 22.10 25.82
N LEU A 295 22.81 21.54 24.66
CA LEU A 295 23.83 20.50 24.53
C LEU A 295 25.25 21.10 24.47
N SER A 296 26.26 20.23 24.64
CA SER A 296 27.68 20.62 24.65
C SER A 296 28.17 21.22 23.32
N ASN A 297 27.52 20.93 22.21
CA ASN A 297 27.78 21.48 20.88
C ASN A 297 26.98 22.78 20.59
N GLY A 298 26.18 23.27 21.54
CA GLY A 298 25.35 24.45 21.40
C GLY A 298 23.93 24.19 20.82
N MET A 299 23.61 22.94 20.45
CA MET A 299 22.28 22.59 20.00
C MET A 299 21.28 22.76 21.14
N LYS A 300 20.10 23.27 20.82
CA LYS A 300 18.94 23.31 21.71
C LYS A 300 18.01 22.18 21.36
N VAL A 301 17.56 21.45 22.37
CA VAL A 301 16.55 20.41 22.26
C VAL A 301 15.40 20.80 23.17
N ILE A 302 14.22 20.97 22.60
CA ILE A 302 12.99 21.27 23.33
C ILE A 302 12.13 20.01 23.22
N TYR A 303 11.77 19.43 24.36
CA TYR A 303 10.88 18.28 24.36
C TYR A 303 9.70 18.48 25.29
N LYS A 304 8.60 17.81 24.94
CA LYS A 304 7.39 17.73 25.75
C LYS A 304 6.90 16.28 25.74
N GLN A 305 6.70 15.71 26.88
CA GLN A 305 6.01 14.43 27.01
C GLN A 305 4.51 14.71 26.98
N THR A 306 3.79 13.95 26.14
CA THR A 306 2.34 14.01 25.99
C THR A 306 1.75 12.60 26.09
N ASP A 307 0.47 12.53 26.33
CA ASP A 307 -0.35 11.30 26.39
C ASP A 307 -1.33 11.21 25.19
N PHE A 308 -1.05 11.95 24.10
CA PHE A 308 -1.93 11.97 22.94
C PHE A 308 -1.87 10.67 22.15
N LYS A 309 -0.68 10.04 22.12
CA LYS A 309 -0.41 8.73 21.55
C LYS A 309 0.67 8.04 22.37
N GLU A 310 0.51 6.72 22.55
CA GLU A 310 1.41 5.97 23.44
C GLU A 310 2.75 5.61 22.79
N ASP A 311 2.76 5.34 21.48
CA ASP A 311 3.92 4.81 20.76
C ASP A 311 4.49 5.78 19.70
N GLU A 312 4.22 7.08 19.82
CA GLU A 312 4.67 8.06 18.85
C GLU A 312 5.70 9.02 19.45
N ILE A 313 6.84 9.17 18.75
CA ILE A 313 7.80 10.25 18.98
C ILE A 313 7.83 11.13 17.74
N ARG A 314 7.33 12.36 17.85
CA ARG A 314 7.44 13.35 16.77
C ARG A 314 8.68 14.20 16.98
N MET A 315 9.59 14.17 15.99
CA MET A 315 10.80 14.96 16.00
C MET A 315 10.82 15.91 14.80
N SER A 316 11.15 17.17 15.05
CA SER A 316 11.47 18.13 14.00
C SER A 316 12.78 18.82 14.34
N ALA A 317 13.58 19.13 13.33
CA ALA A 317 14.82 19.86 13.49
C ALA A 317 14.81 21.12 12.62
N TYR A 318 15.31 22.21 13.16
CA TYR A 318 15.45 23.48 12.45
C TYR A 318 16.92 23.94 12.48
N SER A 319 17.46 24.23 11.31
CA SER A 319 18.78 24.86 11.15
C SER A 319 18.65 26.09 10.29
N PRO A 320 19.15 27.27 10.75
CA PRO A 320 19.16 28.47 9.94
C PRO A 320 20.05 28.34 8.70
N GLY A 321 19.63 28.98 7.59
CA GLY A 321 20.40 29.02 6.35
C GLY A 321 19.67 28.35 5.18
N GLY A 322 19.47 27.03 5.24
CA GLY A 322 18.81 26.28 4.18
C GLY A 322 19.38 26.58 2.79
N LEU A 323 18.52 26.66 1.78
CA LEU A 323 18.91 26.94 0.39
C LEU A 323 19.63 28.30 0.20
N THR A 324 19.40 29.27 1.08
CA THR A 324 20.09 30.58 1.00
C THR A 324 21.57 30.54 1.34
N ALA A 325 22.03 29.47 1.98
CA ALA A 325 23.44 29.23 2.29
C ALA A 325 24.20 28.55 1.14
N LEU A 326 23.52 28.11 0.10
CA LEU A 326 24.08 27.44 -1.06
C LEU A 326 24.31 28.40 -2.23
N PRO A 327 25.26 28.13 -3.15
CA PRO A 327 25.42 28.89 -4.37
C PRO A 327 24.09 28.97 -5.16
N GLN A 328 23.77 30.17 -5.66
CA GLN A 328 22.50 30.42 -6.37
C GLN A 328 22.64 30.33 -7.91
N ASP A 329 23.64 29.62 -8.38
CA ASP A 329 23.95 29.53 -9.82
C ASP A 329 22.93 28.65 -10.57
N ASP A 330 22.29 27.69 -9.84
CA ASP A 330 21.22 26.86 -10.36
C ASP A 330 20.06 26.72 -9.35
N PRO A 331 19.08 27.63 -9.41
CA PRO A 331 17.94 27.61 -8.50
C PRO A 331 17.02 26.39 -8.70
N TYR A 332 17.00 25.76 -9.88
CA TYR A 332 16.14 24.60 -10.16
C TYR A 332 16.67 23.36 -9.46
N THR A 333 17.97 23.08 -9.53
CA THR A 333 18.60 21.99 -8.79
C THR A 333 18.37 22.15 -7.28
N LEU A 334 18.44 23.35 -6.75
CA LEU A 334 18.21 23.59 -5.33
C LEU A 334 16.77 23.29 -4.90
N GLN A 335 15.76 23.55 -5.77
CA GLN A 335 14.36 23.25 -5.45
C GLN A 335 14.09 21.75 -5.32
N VAL A 336 14.77 20.92 -6.11
CA VAL A 336 14.56 19.46 -6.09
C VAL A 336 15.50 18.73 -5.12
N LEU A 337 16.49 19.43 -4.54
CA LEU A 337 17.50 18.84 -3.67
C LEU A 337 16.89 18.05 -2.50
N GLY A 338 15.84 18.58 -1.87
CA GLY A 338 15.16 17.90 -0.76
C GLY A 338 14.55 16.57 -1.16
N ASN A 339 14.00 16.47 -2.36
CA ASN A 339 13.40 15.24 -2.89
C ASN A 339 14.49 14.23 -3.29
N ILE A 340 15.59 14.69 -3.90
CA ILE A 340 16.70 13.83 -4.32
C ILE A 340 17.38 13.17 -3.11
N ILE A 341 17.57 13.91 -2.01
CA ILE A 341 18.23 13.39 -0.81
C ILE A 341 17.43 12.21 -0.23
N THR A 342 16.10 12.28 -0.24
CA THR A 342 15.25 11.19 0.29
C THR A 342 15.28 9.92 -0.57
N LEU A 343 15.65 10.03 -1.85
CA LEU A 343 15.78 8.88 -2.75
C LEU A 343 17.13 8.15 -2.61
N GLY A 344 18.11 8.77 -1.96
CA GLY A 344 19.47 8.26 -1.86
C GLY A 344 19.71 7.20 -0.78
N GLY A 345 18.70 6.90 0.04
CA GLY A 345 18.88 6.00 1.18
C GLY A 345 19.67 6.62 2.32
N VAL A 346 20.16 5.80 3.25
CA VAL A 346 20.94 6.22 4.42
C VAL A 346 22.16 5.30 4.61
N GLY A 347 23.37 5.86 4.52
CA GLY A 347 24.60 5.08 4.64
C GLY A 347 24.78 4.10 3.49
N GLU A 348 24.81 2.81 3.78
CA GLU A 348 24.89 1.73 2.79
C GLU A 348 23.51 1.16 2.43
N PHE A 349 22.46 1.63 3.13
CA PHE A 349 21.09 1.19 2.88
C PHE A 349 20.44 1.97 1.72
N SER A 350 19.72 1.27 0.86
CA SER A 350 18.86 1.92 -0.15
C SER A 350 17.65 2.58 0.52
N ALA A 351 16.85 3.32 -0.24
CA ALA A 351 15.63 3.92 0.30
C ALA A 351 14.54 2.86 0.60
N ILE A 352 14.71 1.62 0.14
CA ILE A 352 13.81 0.49 0.40
C ILE A 352 14.20 -0.22 1.70
N ASP A 353 15.49 -0.43 1.93
CA ASP A 353 15.99 -1.03 3.17
C ASP A 353 15.66 -0.18 4.40
#